data_ab42d5f948bc8872984e6369af00e659
#
_entry.id   ab42d5f948bc8872984e6369af00e659
#
_cell.length_a   1.000
_cell.length_b   1.000
_cell.length_c   1.000
_cell.angle_alpha   90.00
_cell.angle_beta   90.00
_cell.angle_gamma   90.00
#
_symmetry.space_group_name_H-M   'P 1'
#
loop_
_entity.id
_entity.type
_entity.pdbx_description
1 polymer ?
#
loop_
_entity_poly.entity_id
_entity_poly.type
_entity_poly.pdbx_seq_one_letter_code
_entity_poly.pdbx_strand_id
1 'polypeptide(L)'
;IGGYTVNDIEVVCGFDVDIRKVNKPLKEALRAKPNCAMDHVKEITDACIEKGAMVYSGPELDGIAPWMREYPESVSFRTGAIPAEPSERVVELLKYHRVDVVINYLPVGSEEASKFYVDAAIKAKCHFINCIPTLISTKDAVETEQKFIDAGLTIVGSYMRSIWGASRLSEVLQGAMLDAGLMVTQHIQM
;
A
#
# COMPACT_ATOMS: atom_id res chain seq x y z
N ILE A 1 -10.02 5.20 17.75
CA ILE A 1 -8.97 6.24 17.84
C ILE A 1 -9.60 7.55 17.39
N GLY A 2 -9.45 8.63 18.18
CA GLY A 2 -9.99 9.96 17.83
C GLY A 2 -11.52 10.03 17.66
N GLY A 3 -12.27 9.08 18.19
CA GLY A 3 -13.72 9.00 18.03
C GLY A 3 -14.18 8.21 16.80
N TYR A 4 -13.24 7.81 15.92
CA TYR A 4 -13.54 7.01 14.73
C TYR A 4 -13.56 5.51 15.03
N THR A 5 -14.46 4.81 14.39
CA THR A 5 -14.60 3.35 14.37
C THR A 5 -14.33 2.82 12.97
N VAL A 6 -14.29 1.50 12.80
CA VAL A 6 -14.14 0.86 11.47
C VAL A 6 -15.29 1.25 10.54
N ASN A 7 -16.48 1.51 11.07
CA ASN A 7 -17.65 1.89 10.29
C ASN A 7 -17.59 3.33 9.72
N ASP A 8 -16.62 4.13 10.18
CA ASP A 8 -16.40 5.48 9.68
C ASP A 8 -15.37 5.50 8.53
N ILE A 9 -14.84 4.32 8.13
CA ILE A 9 -13.88 4.17 7.06
C ILE A 9 -14.60 3.54 5.87
N GLU A 10 -14.48 4.19 4.71
CA GLU A 10 -15.02 3.68 3.46
C GLU A 10 -13.92 3.58 2.40
N VAL A 11 -13.75 2.39 1.81
CA VAL A 11 -12.79 2.16 0.72
C VAL A 11 -13.52 2.35 -0.59
N VAL A 12 -13.22 3.44 -1.28
CA VAL A 12 -13.99 3.93 -2.44
C VAL A 12 -13.41 3.53 -3.79
N CYS A 13 -12.12 3.25 -3.86
CA CYS A 13 -11.45 2.73 -5.07
C CYS A 13 -10.10 2.10 -4.72
N GLY A 14 -9.53 1.38 -5.68
CA GLY A 14 -8.16 0.85 -5.59
C GLY A 14 -7.44 0.97 -6.93
N PHE A 15 -6.12 0.89 -6.89
CA PHE A 15 -5.25 0.79 -8.05
C PHE A 15 -4.39 -0.47 -7.91
N ASP A 16 -4.30 -1.27 -8.95
CA ASP A 16 -3.49 -2.49 -8.98
C ASP A 16 -2.90 -2.67 -10.38
N VAL A 17 -1.87 -3.48 -10.51
CA VAL A 17 -1.23 -3.83 -11.78
C VAL A 17 -1.63 -5.23 -12.27
N ASP A 18 -2.27 -6.03 -11.43
CA ASP A 18 -2.65 -7.40 -11.76
C ASP A 18 -3.94 -7.42 -12.59
N ILE A 19 -3.85 -7.92 -13.82
CA ILE A 19 -4.98 -8.01 -14.76
C ILE A 19 -6.15 -8.83 -14.24
N ARG A 20 -5.94 -9.67 -13.23
CA ARG A 20 -6.99 -10.46 -12.57
C ARG A 20 -7.83 -9.63 -11.60
N LYS A 21 -7.35 -8.43 -11.24
CA LYS A 21 -7.99 -7.51 -10.30
C LYS A 21 -8.46 -6.22 -10.95
N VAL A 22 -7.70 -5.72 -11.93
CA VAL A 22 -8.02 -4.49 -12.66
C VAL A 22 -9.37 -4.59 -13.38
N ASN A 23 -10.11 -3.49 -13.37
CA ASN A 23 -11.46 -3.36 -13.93
C ASN A 23 -12.51 -4.29 -13.28
N LYS A 24 -12.23 -4.75 -12.05
CA LYS A 24 -13.19 -5.54 -11.27
C LYS A 24 -13.72 -4.75 -10.07
N PRO A 25 -14.92 -5.13 -9.59
CA PRO A 25 -15.38 -4.65 -8.29
C PRO A 25 -14.36 -4.93 -7.21
N LEU A 26 -14.09 -3.94 -6.35
CA LEU A 26 -13.07 -4.06 -5.30
C LEU A 26 -13.29 -5.27 -4.39
N LYS A 27 -14.55 -5.61 -4.07
CA LYS A 27 -14.88 -6.80 -3.28
C LYS A 27 -14.44 -8.12 -3.91
N GLU A 28 -14.47 -8.20 -5.24
CA GLU A 28 -13.99 -9.35 -5.99
C GLU A 28 -12.47 -9.35 -6.10
N ALA A 29 -11.89 -8.20 -6.40
CA ALA A 29 -10.46 -8.03 -6.57
C ALA A 29 -9.68 -8.38 -5.29
N LEU A 30 -10.19 -8.02 -4.12
CA LEU A 30 -9.59 -8.38 -2.83
C LEU A 30 -9.46 -9.90 -2.63
N ARG A 31 -10.33 -10.68 -3.25
CA ARG A 31 -10.35 -12.16 -3.15
C ARG A 31 -9.79 -12.86 -4.37
N ALA A 32 -9.37 -12.10 -5.39
CA ALA A 32 -8.74 -12.66 -6.57
C ALA A 32 -7.34 -13.19 -6.24
N LYS A 33 -7.00 -14.35 -6.80
CA LYS A 33 -5.62 -14.87 -6.67
C LYS A 33 -4.64 -13.92 -7.40
N PRO A 34 -3.40 -13.76 -6.91
CA PRO A 34 -2.73 -14.55 -5.89
C PRO A 34 -2.81 -13.96 -4.46
N ASN A 35 -3.93 -13.41 -4.05
CA ASN A 35 -4.03 -12.85 -2.70
C ASN A 35 -3.65 -13.88 -1.64
N CYS A 36 -2.69 -13.52 -0.79
CA CYS A 36 -2.23 -14.33 0.33
C CYS A 36 -2.93 -13.97 1.64
N ALA A 37 -3.66 -12.85 1.69
CA ALA A 37 -4.35 -12.38 2.89
C ALA A 37 -5.54 -13.28 3.20
N MET A 38 -5.66 -13.69 4.46
CA MET A 38 -6.83 -14.41 4.96
C MET A 38 -7.93 -13.39 5.29
N ASP A 39 -9.12 -13.62 4.78
CA ASP A 39 -10.30 -12.81 5.08
C ASP A 39 -10.95 -13.32 6.38
N HIS A 40 -10.37 -12.90 7.52
CA HIS A 40 -10.83 -13.34 8.83
C HIS A 40 -12.18 -12.75 9.25
N VAL A 41 -12.57 -11.63 8.68
CA VAL A 41 -13.75 -10.85 9.10
C VAL A 41 -14.45 -10.27 7.87
N LYS A 42 -14.94 -11.18 7.02
CA LYS A 42 -15.53 -10.85 5.72
C LYS A 42 -16.63 -9.80 5.80
N GLU A 43 -17.48 -9.90 6.81
CA GLU A 43 -18.60 -8.97 7.01
C GLU A 43 -18.12 -7.55 7.24
N ILE A 44 -17.07 -7.37 8.05
CA ILE A 44 -16.47 -6.04 8.30
C ILE A 44 -15.81 -5.53 7.04
N THR A 45 -15.00 -6.36 6.36
CA THR A 45 -14.34 -6.00 5.12
C THR A 45 -15.34 -5.55 4.05
N ASP A 46 -16.43 -6.31 3.89
CA ASP A 46 -17.47 -5.98 2.91
C ASP A 46 -18.27 -4.73 3.28
N ALA A 47 -18.42 -4.43 4.56
CA ALA A 47 -19.10 -3.23 5.04
C ALA A 47 -18.30 -1.95 4.81
N CYS A 48 -16.97 -2.02 4.86
CA CYS A 48 -16.09 -0.88 4.64
C CYS A 48 -15.83 -0.55 3.16
N ILE A 49 -16.39 -1.31 2.21
CA ILE A 49 -16.19 -1.08 0.77
C ILE A 49 -17.43 -0.43 0.19
N GLU A 50 -17.26 0.75 -0.41
CA GLU A 50 -18.34 1.47 -1.09
C GLU A 50 -19.01 0.60 -2.16
N LYS A 51 -20.31 0.71 -2.27
CA LYS A 51 -21.08 0.02 -3.31
C LYS A 51 -20.68 0.55 -4.69
N GLY A 52 -20.09 -0.30 -5.51
CA GLY A 52 -19.60 0.07 -6.84
C GLY A 52 -18.14 0.49 -6.88
N ALA A 53 -17.42 0.43 -5.75
CA ALA A 53 -15.97 0.63 -5.75
C ALA A 53 -15.25 -0.32 -6.71
N MET A 54 -14.37 0.24 -7.54
CA MET A 54 -13.65 -0.47 -8.60
C MET A 54 -12.16 -0.43 -8.38
N VAL A 55 -11.45 -1.38 -8.98
CA VAL A 55 -9.99 -1.37 -9.10
C VAL A 55 -9.61 -0.87 -10.49
N TYR A 56 -8.81 0.18 -10.54
CA TYR A 56 -8.28 0.79 -11.76
C TYR A 56 -6.87 0.30 -12.06
N SER A 57 -6.44 0.40 -13.32
CA SER A 57 -5.10 -0.01 -13.74
C SER A 57 -4.05 1.01 -13.32
N GLY A 58 -3.17 0.63 -12.41
CA GLY A 58 -2.01 1.42 -12.03
C GLY A 58 -0.82 1.20 -12.96
N PRO A 59 0.14 2.14 -13.03
CA PRO A 59 1.37 1.95 -13.78
C PRO A 59 2.28 0.94 -13.08
N GLU A 60 2.87 0.03 -13.85
CA GLU A 60 3.76 -1.00 -13.33
C GLU A 60 5.05 -0.42 -12.74
N LEU A 61 5.65 0.55 -13.42
CA LEU A 61 6.91 1.22 -13.04
C LEU A 61 7.96 0.23 -12.48
N ASP A 62 8.38 0.43 -11.22
CA ASP A 62 9.38 -0.36 -10.52
C ASP A 62 8.81 -1.37 -9.49
N GLY A 63 7.48 -1.46 -9.37
CA GLY A 63 6.79 -2.27 -8.36
C GLY A 63 6.91 -3.78 -8.55
N ILE A 64 7.43 -4.25 -9.69
CA ILE A 64 7.59 -5.67 -10.00
C ILE A 64 9.05 -5.95 -10.34
N ALA A 65 9.75 -6.60 -9.41
CA ALA A 65 11.12 -7.01 -9.65
C ALA A 65 11.20 -8.08 -10.76
N PRO A 66 12.27 -8.07 -11.60
CA PRO A 66 12.40 -9.01 -12.71
C PRO A 66 12.25 -10.50 -12.31
N TRP A 67 12.79 -10.87 -11.16
CA TRP A 67 12.72 -12.24 -10.64
C TRP A 67 11.30 -12.65 -10.22
N MET A 68 10.38 -11.71 -9.90
CA MET A 68 8.98 -12.02 -9.62
C MET A 68 8.26 -12.59 -10.84
N ARG A 69 8.71 -12.27 -12.06
CA ARG A 69 8.14 -12.79 -13.31
C ARG A 69 8.45 -14.26 -13.57
N GLU A 70 9.44 -14.80 -12.85
CA GLU A 70 9.85 -16.21 -12.94
C GLU A 70 8.98 -17.13 -12.09
N TYR A 71 8.19 -16.57 -11.17
CA TYR A 71 7.30 -17.35 -10.33
C TYR A 71 6.03 -17.80 -11.08
N PRO A 72 5.46 -18.96 -10.68
CA PRO A 72 4.18 -19.41 -11.22
C PRO A 72 3.08 -18.36 -11.04
N GLU A 73 2.16 -18.27 -11.99
CA GLU A 73 1.02 -17.33 -11.94
C GLU A 73 0.17 -17.41 -10.66
N SER A 74 0.22 -18.54 -9.97
CA SER A 74 -0.52 -18.75 -8.72
C SER A 74 0.02 -17.98 -7.53
N VAL A 75 1.28 -17.48 -7.62
CA VAL A 75 1.98 -16.79 -6.52
C VAL A 75 2.65 -15.48 -6.96
N SER A 76 2.51 -15.10 -8.23
CA SER A 76 3.10 -13.88 -8.79
C SER A 76 2.06 -12.97 -9.41
N PHE A 77 2.43 -11.72 -9.63
CA PHE A 77 1.64 -10.75 -10.39
C PHE A 77 1.51 -11.18 -11.84
N ARG A 78 0.35 -10.90 -12.42
CA ARG A 78 0.09 -11.06 -13.84
C ARG A 78 -0.20 -9.71 -14.45
N THR A 79 0.84 -9.09 -14.97
CA THR A 79 0.71 -7.83 -15.71
C THR A 79 0.46 -8.13 -17.20
N GLY A 80 -0.13 -7.20 -17.92
CA GLY A 80 -0.47 -7.47 -19.31
C GLY A 80 -1.08 -6.31 -20.06
N ALA A 81 -1.94 -6.61 -21.03
CA ALA A 81 -2.42 -5.71 -22.04
C ALA A 81 -3.41 -4.62 -21.59
N ILE A 82 -3.70 -4.48 -20.30
CA ILE A 82 -4.57 -3.39 -19.83
C ILE A 82 -3.70 -2.15 -19.66
N PRO A 83 -3.97 -1.08 -20.44
CA PRO A 83 -3.22 0.16 -20.28
C PRO A 83 -3.39 0.72 -18.87
N ALA A 84 -2.29 1.23 -18.31
CA ALA A 84 -2.34 1.95 -17.05
C ALA A 84 -3.08 3.29 -17.21
N GLU A 85 -3.78 3.71 -16.16
CA GLU A 85 -4.36 5.04 -16.10
C GLU A 85 -3.24 6.10 -16.09
N PRO A 86 -3.31 7.12 -16.96
CA PRO A 86 -2.35 8.20 -16.92
C PRO A 86 -2.49 9.02 -15.63
N SER A 87 -1.43 9.74 -15.25
CA SER A 87 -1.39 10.53 -14.01
C SER A 87 -2.59 11.45 -13.83
N GLU A 88 -3.00 12.12 -14.90
CA GLU A 88 -4.14 13.03 -14.91
C GLU A 88 -5.44 12.28 -14.59
N ARG A 89 -5.59 11.10 -15.16
CA ARG A 89 -6.77 10.26 -14.92
C ARG A 89 -6.82 9.71 -13.51
N VAL A 90 -5.67 9.34 -12.94
CA VAL A 90 -5.59 8.94 -11.52
C VAL A 90 -6.05 10.09 -10.62
N VAL A 91 -5.59 11.31 -10.88
CA VAL A 91 -6.01 12.50 -10.14
C VAL A 91 -7.52 12.76 -10.27
N GLU A 92 -8.09 12.61 -11.48
CA GLU A 92 -9.52 12.73 -11.71
C GLU A 92 -10.32 11.67 -10.94
N LEU A 93 -9.86 10.41 -10.93
CA LEU A 93 -10.50 9.32 -10.21
C LEU A 93 -10.49 9.57 -8.70
N LEU A 94 -9.36 10.00 -8.14
CA LEU A 94 -9.27 10.36 -6.73
C LEU A 94 -10.27 11.47 -6.35
N LYS A 95 -10.41 12.50 -7.19
CA LYS A 95 -11.38 13.58 -7.00
C LYS A 95 -12.82 13.12 -7.18
N TYR A 96 -13.08 12.29 -8.20
CA TYR A 96 -14.41 11.76 -8.50
C TYR A 96 -14.94 10.93 -7.33
N HIS A 97 -14.11 10.08 -6.76
CA HIS A 97 -14.44 9.26 -5.60
C HIS A 97 -14.33 10.01 -4.27
N ARG A 98 -13.98 11.30 -4.27
CA ARG A 98 -13.81 12.13 -3.07
C ARG A 98 -12.90 11.49 -2.04
N VAL A 99 -11.75 11.00 -2.50
CA VAL A 99 -10.77 10.33 -1.64
C VAL A 99 -10.18 11.33 -0.67
N ASP A 100 -10.29 11.07 0.62
CA ASP A 100 -9.63 11.86 1.67
C ASP A 100 -8.18 11.40 1.89
N VAL A 101 -7.95 10.09 1.84
CA VAL A 101 -6.67 9.49 2.17
C VAL A 101 -6.29 8.43 1.14
N VAL A 102 -5.09 8.54 0.59
CA VAL A 102 -4.46 7.48 -0.23
C VAL A 102 -3.55 6.65 0.66
N ILE A 103 -3.72 5.33 0.64
CA ILE A 103 -2.89 4.38 1.40
C ILE A 103 -2.01 3.59 0.43
N ASN A 104 -0.71 3.60 0.66
CA ASN A 104 0.27 2.90 -0.14
C ASN A 104 0.63 1.54 0.46
N TYR A 105 0.23 0.47 -0.21
CA TYR A 105 0.57 -0.93 0.06
C TYR A 105 1.32 -1.59 -1.12
N LEU A 106 2.03 -0.83 -1.92
CA LEU A 106 2.82 -1.37 -3.01
C LEU A 106 3.89 -2.35 -2.51
N PRO A 107 4.42 -3.23 -3.36
CA PRO A 107 5.52 -4.11 -3.00
C PRO A 107 6.77 -3.34 -2.59
N VAL A 108 7.61 -3.96 -1.76
CA VAL A 108 8.92 -3.42 -1.38
C VAL A 108 9.77 -3.14 -2.63
N GLY A 109 10.40 -1.98 -2.68
CA GLY A 109 11.19 -1.53 -3.84
C GLY A 109 10.43 -0.66 -4.84
N SER A 110 9.14 -0.39 -4.62
CA SER A 110 8.29 0.45 -5.48
C SER A 110 8.51 1.94 -5.21
N GLU A 111 9.70 2.46 -5.50
CA GLU A 111 10.03 3.87 -5.24
C GLU A 111 9.37 4.82 -6.24
N GLU A 112 9.52 4.53 -7.53
CA GLU A 112 8.93 5.37 -8.60
C GLU A 112 7.40 5.31 -8.59
N ALA A 113 6.83 4.12 -8.34
CA ALA A 113 5.40 3.96 -8.20
C ALA A 113 4.87 4.72 -6.96
N SER A 114 5.60 4.72 -5.85
CA SER A 114 5.23 5.50 -4.66
C SER A 114 5.24 7.00 -4.95
N LYS A 115 6.27 7.52 -5.61
CA LYS A 115 6.35 8.92 -6.04
C LYS A 115 5.19 9.30 -6.95
N PHE A 116 4.84 8.43 -7.89
CA PHE A 116 3.70 8.65 -8.79
C PHE A 116 2.39 8.87 -8.01
N TYR A 117 2.08 8.01 -7.03
CA TYR A 117 0.86 8.16 -6.22
C TYR A 117 0.93 9.30 -5.21
N VAL A 118 2.10 9.63 -4.68
CA VAL A 118 2.33 10.83 -3.86
C VAL A 118 1.99 12.09 -4.64
N ASP A 119 2.51 12.23 -5.86
CA ASP A 119 2.22 13.39 -6.72
C ASP A 119 0.73 13.46 -7.09
N ALA A 120 0.10 12.31 -7.38
CA ALA A 120 -1.33 12.25 -7.66
C ALA A 120 -2.17 12.66 -6.42
N ALA A 121 -1.80 12.23 -5.22
CA ALA A 121 -2.48 12.59 -3.98
C ALA A 121 -2.41 14.10 -3.72
N ILE A 122 -1.23 14.72 -3.86
CA ILE A 122 -1.06 16.17 -3.71
C ILE A 122 -1.95 16.93 -4.70
N LYS A 123 -1.95 16.55 -5.98
CA LYS A 123 -2.78 17.17 -7.03
C LYS A 123 -4.27 16.98 -6.81
N ALA A 124 -4.66 15.84 -6.21
CA ALA A 124 -6.04 15.54 -5.89
C ALA A 124 -6.50 16.15 -4.55
N LYS A 125 -5.58 16.68 -3.74
CA LYS A 125 -5.82 17.20 -2.39
C LYS A 125 -6.17 16.11 -1.38
N CYS A 126 -5.53 14.95 -1.48
CA CYS A 126 -5.67 13.82 -0.58
C CYS A 126 -4.50 13.77 0.41
N HIS A 127 -4.77 13.34 1.64
CA HIS A 127 -3.74 12.90 2.58
C HIS A 127 -3.08 11.61 2.08
N PHE A 128 -1.90 11.27 2.60
CA PHE A 128 -1.16 10.08 2.16
C PHE A 128 -0.61 9.29 3.34
N ILE A 129 -0.80 7.97 3.33
CA ILE A 129 -0.22 7.06 4.31
C ILE A 129 0.67 6.07 3.57
N ASN A 130 1.96 6.08 3.89
CA ASN A 130 2.91 5.12 3.35
C ASN A 130 3.11 3.93 4.30
N CYS A 131 2.70 2.74 3.88
CA CYS A 131 2.80 1.51 4.67
C CYS A 131 3.94 0.59 4.22
N ILE A 132 4.79 1.03 3.27
CA ILE A 132 5.92 0.24 2.77
C ILE A 132 7.26 0.86 3.19
N PRO A 133 8.35 0.07 3.24
CA PRO A 133 9.67 0.56 3.66
C PRO A 133 10.39 1.36 2.57
N THR A 134 9.65 2.05 1.72
CA THR A 134 10.23 3.00 0.77
C THR A 134 10.45 4.31 1.49
N LEU A 135 11.71 4.75 1.53
CA LEU A 135 12.08 6.01 2.15
C LEU A 135 11.53 7.16 1.31
N ILE A 136 10.35 7.62 1.66
CA ILE A 136 9.84 8.92 1.20
C ILE A 136 10.67 10.05 1.84
N SER A 137 11.60 9.76 2.75
CA SER A 137 12.41 10.69 3.53
C SER A 137 13.92 10.62 3.21
N THR A 138 14.29 10.67 1.95
CA THR A 138 15.63 11.02 1.49
C THR A 138 15.71 12.53 1.22
N LYS A 139 16.78 13.05 0.63
CA LYS A 139 16.87 14.47 0.26
C LYS A 139 15.67 14.97 -0.55
N ASP A 140 15.06 14.10 -1.35
CA ASP A 140 13.85 14.39 -2.15
C ASP A 140 12.58 14.47 -1.28
N ALA A 141 12.60 13.93 -0.08
CA ALA A 141 11.45 13.91 0.79
C ALA A 141 11.22 15.21 1.54
N VAL A 142 12.27 15.97 1.81
CA VAL A 142 12.09 17.32 2.40
C VAL A 142 11.23 18.15 1.45
N GLU A 143 11.44 18.03 0.14
CA GLU A 143 10.59 18.68 -0.87
C GLU A 143 9.18 18.11 -0.89
N THR A 144 9.03 16.80 -0.73
CA THR A 144 7.71 16.14 -0.71
C THR A 144 6.93 16.53 0.54
N GLU A 145 7.56 16.48 1.71
CA GLU A 145 6.95 16.93 2.97
C GLU A 145 6.51 18.39 2.87
N GLN A 146 7.37 19.27 2.32
CA GLN A 146 7.04 20.67 2.15
C GLN A 146 5.83 20.87 1.22
N LYS A 147 5.73 20.11 0.12
CA LYS A 147 4.56 20.16 -0.77
C LYS A 147 3.26 19.78 -0.06
N PHE A 148 3.30 18.80 0.85
CA PHE A 148 2.13 18.43 1.67
C PHE A 148 1.77 19.54 2.65
N ILE A 149 2.76 20.13 3.33
CA ILE A 149 2.56 21.25 4.25
C ILE A 149 1.94 22.44 3.52
N ASP A 150 2.51 22.83 2.39
CA ASP A 150 2.04 23.96 1.57
C ASP A 150 0.62 23.73 1.04
N ALA A 151 0.26 22.48 0.79
CA ALA A 151 -1.09 22.09 0.37
C ALA A 151 -2.08 21.97 1.52
N GLY A 152 -1.65 22.06 2.78
CA GLY A 152 -2.47 21.82 3.97
C GLY A 152 -2.84 20.35 4.14
N LEU A 153 -2.00 19.43 3.64
CA LEU A 153 -2.21 18.00 3.65
C LEU A 153 -1.27 17.32 4.65
N THR A 154 -1.59 16.08 5.01
CA THR A 154 -0.77 15.24 5.89
C THR A 154 -0.17 14.09 5.11
N ILE A 155 1.11 13.84 5.31
CA ILE A 155 1.80 12.61 4.91
C ILE A 155 2.24 11.86 6.16
N VAL A 156 2.00 10.56 6.23
CA VAL A 156 2.33 9.72 7.38
C VAL A 156 3.15 8.52 6.91
N GLY A 157 4.19 8.22 7.66
CA GLY A 157 4.98 6.99 7.53
C GLY A 157 6.01 7.02 6.43
N SER A 158 7.12 6.37 6.69
CA SER A 158 8.03 5.80 5.69
C SER A 158 8.21 4.31 5.94
N TYR A 159 7.58 3.80 6.99
CA TYR A 159 7.57 2.39 7.34
C TYR A 159 6.55 2.14 8.46
N MET A 160 5.47 1.45 8.13
CA MET A 160 4.49 1.00 9.12
C MET A 160 4.85 -0.40 9.58
N ARG A 161 5.34 -0.49 10.80
CA ARG A 161 5.73 -1.77 11.38
C ARG A 161 4.51 -2.67 11.56
N SER A 162 4.63 -3.92 11.12
CA SER A 162 3.59 -4.92 11.35
C SER A 162 3.35 -5.14 12.84
N ILE A 163 2.10 -5.24 13.26
CA ILE A 163 1.72 -5.57 14.65
C ILE A 163 2.31 -6.92 15.04
N TRP A 164 2.31 -7.87 14.10
CA TRP A 164 2.90 -9.19 14.22
C TRP A 164 3.59 -9.57 12.90
N GLY A 165 4.84 -9.92 12.96
CA GLY A 165 5.65 -10.31 11.81
C GLY A 165 7.09 -10.60 12.22
N ALA A 166 7.98 -10.83 11.25
CA ALA A 166 9.37 -11.22 11.47
C ALA A 166 10.12 -10.26 12.41
N SER A 167 9.97 -8.95 12.23
CA SER A 167 10.62 -7.95 13.09
C SER A 167 10.15 -8.04 14.54
N ARG A 168 8.85 -8.23 14.78
CA ARG A 168 8.31 -8.35 16.14
C ARG A 168 8.75 -9.65 16.82
N LEU A 169 8.71 -10.75 16.09
CA LEU A 169 9.19 -12.04 16.58
C LEU A 169 10.67 -11.98 16.94
N SER A 170 11.47 -11.37 16.08
CA SER A 170 12.90 -11.17 16.28
C SER A 170 13.21 -10.39 17.55
N GLU A 171 12.51 -9.30 17.81
CA GLU A 171 12.69 -8.51 19.04
C GLU A 171 12.35 -9.31 20.31
N VAL A 172 11.24 -10.06 20.28
CA VAL A 172 10.85 -10.91 21.43
C VAL A 172 11.92 -11.95 21.70
N LEU A 173 12.45 -12.60 20.65
CA LEU A 173 13.51 -13.58 20.79
C LEU A 173 14.82 -12.96 21.30
N GLN A 174 15.22 -11.81 20.77
CA GLN A 174 16.41 -11.11 21.24
C GLN A 174 16.26 -10.66 22.70
N GLY A 175 15.09 -10.14 23.09
CA GLY A 175 14.81 -9.79 24.48
C GLY A 175 14.94 -11.00 25.41
N ALA A 176 14.34 -12.12 25.07
CA ALA A 176 14.42 -13.35 25.84
C ALA A 176 15.87 -13.88 25.97
N MET A 177 16.68 -13.77 24.91
CA MET A 177 18.09 -14.14 24.92
C MET A 177 18.90 -13.23 25.87
N LEU A 178 18.69 -11.92 25.80
CA LEU A 178 19.35 -10.96 26.66
C LEU A 178 18.97 -11.18 28.12
N ASP A 179 17.69 -11.43 28.44
CA ASP A 179 17.22 -11.73 29.80
C ASP A 179 17.82 -13.03 30.32
N ALA A 180 18.12 -13.99 29.45
CA ALA A 180 18.84 -15.22 29.79
C ALA A 180 20.38 -15.02 29.92
N GLY A 181 20.89 -13.80 29.79
CA GLY A 181 22.32 -13.49 29.82
C GLY A 181 23.09 -13.88 28.56
N LEU A 182 22.40 -14.14 27.47
CA LEU A 182 23.02 -14.47 26.17
C LEU A 182 23.27 -13.19 25.37
N MET A 183 24.41 -13.12 24.71
CA MET A 183 24.73 -12.02 23.79
C MET A 183 24.42 -12.42 22.35
N VAL A 184 23.54 -11.66 21.70
CA VAL A 184 23.25 -11.85 20.27
C VAL A 184 24.39 -11.23 19.47
N THR A 185 25.18 -12.05 18.79
CA THR A 185 26.33 -11.60 18.01
C THR A 185 25.98 -11.32 16.56
N GLN A 186 24.91 -11.91 16.05
CA GLN A 186 24.44 -11.70 14.67
C GLN A 186 22.94 -11.97 14.60
N HIS A 187 22.23 -11.12 13.85
CA HIS A 187 20.83 -11.28 13.53
C HIS A 187 20.66 -11.04 12.02
N ILE A 188 20.11 -12.03 11.31
CA ILE A 188 19.83 -11.95 9.89
C ILE A 188 18.36 -12.28 9.67
N GLN A 189 17.65 -11.39 8.98
CA GLN A 189 16.28 -11.60 8.50
C GLN A 189 16.32 -11.64 6.97
N MET A 190 15.86 -12.74 6.38
CA MET A 190 15.77 -12.95 4.94
C MET A 190 14.31 -12.93 4.49
#